data_fe4403308ade4a272f23fc0aa5ebfb45
#
_entry.id   fe4403308ade4a272f23fc0aa5ebfb45
#
_cell.length_a   1.000
_cell.length_b   1.000
_cell.length_c   1.000
_cell.angle_alpha   90.00
_cell.angle_beta   90.00
_cell.angle_gamma   90.00
#
_symmetry.space_group_name_H-M   'P 1'
#
loop_
_entity.id
_entity.type
_entity.pdbx_description
1 polymer ?
#
loop_
_entity_poly.entity_id
_entity_poly.type
_entity_poly.pdbx_seq_one_letter_code
_entity_poly.pdbx_strand_id
1 'polypeptide(L)'
;MIQILKKKFFIRHIIILNLIKVLDKALLIIMAKWHGFGRCKTRLSKDIGKSNSAKVQSVMTKHTISVAKFLQENKLIDISIAITGLGTGNCRKWSRELGIKKFNLQGKGCLGEKMKRQIIINKKFCARHKIKNIIFIGTDLPDLCHQDLLNTLKELQHNDLILGPSNDGGYWLIGLSEKIMLSHTYLPFINIKWGTENVLQNTIDNFASKKIKYKFLDKKIDIDTIIDIENRK
;
A
#
# COMPACT_ATOMS: atom_id res chain seq x y z
N MET A 1 30.12 10.38 -19.56
CA MET A 1 28.72 10.00 -19.25
C MET A 1 28.61 8.60 -18.63
N ILE A 2 29.15 7.55 -19.21
CA ILE A 2 29.08 6.14 -18.73
C ILE A 2 29.71 5.95 -17.34
N GLN A 3 30.84 6.58 -17.03
CA GLN A 3 31.47 6.48 -15.69
C GLN A 3 30.66 7.13 -14.58
N ILE A 4 29.97 8.23 -14.85
CA ILE A 4 29.09 8.92 -13.88
C ILE A 4 27.87 8.04 -13.58
N LEU A 5 27.31 7.39 -14.60
CA LEU A 5 26.19 6.44 -14.42
C LEU A 5 26.62 5.21 -13.61
N LYS A 6 27.79 4.63 -13.87
CA LYS A 6 28.36 3.51 -13.10
C LYS A 6 28.60 3.92 -11.64
N LYS A 7 29.16 5.12 -11.38
CA LYS A 7 29.39 5.62 -10.02
C LYS A 7 28.08 5.87 -9.25
N LYS A 8 27.06 6.44 -9.89
CA LYS A 8 25.73 6.60 -9.30
C LYS A 8 25.06 5.25 -8.99
N PHE A 9 25.19 4.27 -9.89
CA PHE A 9 24.67 2.92 -9.70
C PHE A 9 25.36 2.22 -8.51
N PHE A 10 26.69 2.31 -8.43
CA PHE A 10 27.48 1.74 -7.34
C PHE A 10 27.17 2.34 -5.97
N ILE A 11 27.10 3.68 -5.87
CA ILE A 11 26.71 4.38 -4.63
C ILE A 11 25.30 3.97 -4.19
N ARG A 12 24.36 3.90 -5.15
CA ARG A 12 22.98 3.48 -4.89
C ARG A 12 22.91 2.04 -4.35
N HIS A 13 23.76 1.17 -4.90
CA HIS A 13 23.84 -0.23 -4.46
C HIS A 13 24.41 -0.36 -3.03
N ILE A 14 25.44 0.40 -2.67
CA ILE A 14 26.01 0.44 -1.30
C ILE A 14 24.98 0.98 -0.30
N ILE A 15 24.26 2.04 -0.65
CA ILE A 15 23.21 2.61 0.23
C ILE A 15 22.13 1.56 0.49
N ILE A 16 21.68 0.85 -0.55
CA ILE A 16 20.66 -0.20 -0.41
C ILE A 16 21.19 -1.36 0.45
N LEU A 17 22.44 -1.80 0.25
CA LEU A 17 23.06 -2.86 1.07
C LEU A 17 23.14 -2.48 2.55
N ASN A 18 23.44 -1.23 2.85
CA ASN A 18 23.45 -0.73 4.22
C ASN A 18 22.05 -0.66 4.81
N LEU A 19 21.03 -0.26 4.03
CA LEU A 19 19.65 -0.25 4.45
C LEU A 19 19.12 -1.66 4.76
N ILE A 20 19.47 -2.68 3.97
CA ILE A 20 19.07 -4.08 4.19
C ILE A 20 19.57 -4.61 5.55
N LYS A 21 20.72 -4.15 6.02
CA LYS A 21 21.31 -4.58 7.31
C LYS A 21 20.63 -3.93 8.52
N VAL A 22 19.95 -2.81 8.34
CA VAL A 22 19.44 -1.96 9.44
C VAL A 22 17.92 -1.99 9.53
N LEU A 23 17.22 -2.12 8.40
CA LEU A 23 15.76 -2.03 8.38
C LEU A 23 15.10 -3.39 8.63
N ASP A 24 14.12 -3.39 9.53
CA ASP A 24 13.24 -4.54 9.71
C ASP A 24 12.42 -4.79 8.44
N LYS A 25 12.41 -6.04 7.99
CA LYS A 25 11.64 -6.45 6.81
C LYS A 25 10.13 -6.26 7.03
N ALA A 26 9.42 -5.77 6.02
CA ALA A 26 7.98 -5.61 6.06
C ALA A 26 7.26 -6.50 5.04
N LEU A 27 5.98 -6.79 5.32
CA LEU A 27 5.04 -7.31 4.33
C LEU A 27 4.24 -6.14 3.76
N LEU A 28 4.46 -5.84 2.48
CA LEU A 28 3.62 -4.89 1.74
C LEU A 28 2.38 -5.61 1.21
N ILE A 29 1.20 -5.17 1.64
CA ILE A 29 -0.10 -5.68 1.19
C ILE A 29 -0.73 -4.64 0.27
N ILE A 30 -0.77 -4.96 -1.03
CA ILE A 30 -1.39 -4.10 -2.04
C ILE A 30 -2.88 -4.41 -2.09
N MET A 31 -3.71 -3.44 -1.70
CA MET A 31 -5.17 -3.53 -1.71
C MET A 31 -5.69 -3.21 -3.12
N ALA A 32 -5.80 -4.22 -3.98
CA ALA A 32 -6.12 -4.05 -5.39
C ALA A 32 -7.57 -4.41 -5.73
N LYS A 33 -8.19 -3.57 -6.55
CA LYS A 33 -9.47 -3.85 -7.20
C LYS A 33 -9.22 -4.22 -8.65
N TRP A 34 -9.78 -5.36 -9.09
CA TRP A 34 -9.67 -5.77 -10.48
C TRP A 34 -10.30 -4.74 -11.42
N HIS A 35 -9.60 -4.47 -12.51
CA HIS A 35 -9.95 -3.46 -13.51
C HIS A 35 -11.05 -3.93 -14.48
N GLY A 36 -12.12 -4.56 -13.97
CA GLY A 36 -13.25 -4.98 -14.79
C GLY A 36 -13.99 -3.79 -15.38
N PHE A 37 -14.44 -3.95 -16.64
CA PHE A 37 -15.23 -2.95 -17.36
C PHE A 37 -16.43 -2.47 -16.52
N GLY A 38 -16.52 -1.17 -16.27
CA GLY A 38 -17.56 -0.54 -15.47
C GLY A 38 -17.56 -0.88 -13.97
N ARG A 39 -16.55 -1.59 -13.45
CA ARG A 39 -16.48 -2.03 -12.05
C ARG A 39 -15.46 -1.26 -11.20
N CYS A 40 -14.62 -0.43 -11.80
CA CYS A 40 -13.60 0.38 -11.12
C CYS A 40 -13.68 1.82 -11.58
N LYS A 41 -13.17 2.75 -10.75
CA LYS A 41 -13.08 4.17 -11.08
C LYS A 41 -14.41 4.74 -11.65
N THR A 42 -15.51 4.45 -10.97
CA THR A 42 -16.87 4.78 -11.47
C THR A 42 -17.12 6.28 -11.59
N ARG A 43 -16.45 7.12 -10.77
CA ARG A 43 -16.52 8.58 -10.90
C ARG A 43 -15.79 9.01 -12.17
N LEU A 44 -14.54 8.63 -12.34
CA LEU A 44 -13.75 8.92 -13.54
C LEU A 44 -14.39 8.35 -14.82
N SER A 45 -15.08 7.21 -14.72
CA SER A 45 -15.72 6.59 -15.90
C SER A 45 -16.87 7.40 -16.48
N LYS A 46 -17.41 8.38 -15.75
CA LYS A 46 -18.45 9.29 -16.28
C LYS A 46 -17.87 10.24 -17.34
N ASP A 47 -16.60 10.62 -17.16
CA ASP A 47 -15.91 11.59 -18.01
C ASP A 47 -15.15 10.92 -19.17
N ILE A 48 -14.41 9.85 -18.90
CA ILE A 48 -13.55 9.19 -19.89
C ILE A 48 -14.09 7.85 -20.42
N GLY A 49 -15.24 7.42 -19.94
CA GLY A 49 -15.88 6.16 -20.31
C GLY A 49 -15.32 4.93 -19.57
N LYS A 50 -16.14 3.86 -19.54
CA LYS A 50 -15.84 2.61 -18.78
C LYS A 50 -14.58 1.89 -19.23
N SER A 51 -14.26 1.93 -20.55
CA SER A 51 -13.06 1.28 -21.10
C SER A 51 -11.78 1.98 -20.65
N ASN A 52 -11.74 3.31 -20.76
CA ASN A 52 -10.57 4.09 -20.41
C ASN A 52 -10.33 4.08 -18.89
N SER A 53 -11.38 4.17 -18.08
CA SER A 53 -11.27 4.06 -16.63
C SER A 53 -10.71 2.70 -16.18
N ALA A 54 -11.09 1.60 -16.86
CA ALA A 54 -10.51 0.28 -16.62
C ALA A 54 -9.02 0.21 -17.02
N LYS A 55 -8.62 0.83 -18.14
CA LYS A 55 -7.20 0.95 -18.55
C LYS A 55 -6.40 1.74 -17.54
N VAL A 56 -6.90 2.90 -17.06
CA VAL A 56 -6.26 3.70 -16.01
C VAL A 56 -6.02 2.86 -14.76
N GLN A 57 -7.05 2.15 -14.25
CA GLN A 57 -6.91 1.28 -13.09
C GLN A 57 -5.84 0.19 -13.31
N SER A 58 -5.81 -0.42 -14.49
CA SER A 58 -4.81 -1.44 -14.84
C SER A 58 -3.39 -0.89 -14.82
N VAL A 59 -3.17 0.28 -15.44
CA VAL A 59 -1.86 0.95 -15.50
C VAL A 59 -1.38 1.31 -14.10
N MET A 60 -2.25 1.91 -13.28
CA MET A 60 -1.90 2.32 -11.91
C MET A 60 -1.59 1.12 -11.01
N THR A 61 -2.36 0.02 -11.15
CA THR A 61 -2.05 -1.22 -10.43
C THR A 61 -0.66 -1.76 -10.80
N LYS A 62 -0.32 -1.78 -12.10
CA LYS A 62 1.00 -2.21 -12.59
C LYS A 62 2.11 -1.28 -12.10
N HIS A 63 1.86 0.04 -12.07
CA HIS A 63 2.80 1.02 -11.54
C HIS A 63 3.10 0.75 -10.05
N THR A 64 2.08 0.63 -9.20
CA THR A 64 2.25 0.32 -7.78
C THR A 64 3.08 -0.96 -7.58
N ILE A 65 2.80 -2.00 -8.37
CA ILE A 65 3.54 -3.27 -8.31
C ILE A 65 4.99 -3.09 -8.76
N SER A 66 5.27 -2.31 -9.80
CA SER A 66 6.64 -2.08 -10.27
C SER A 66 7.50 -1.38 -9.21
N VAL A 67 6.93 -0.38 -8.52
CA VAL A 67 7.56 0.29 -7.39
C VAL A 67 7.83 -0.69 -6.24
N ALA A 68 6.86 -1.54 -5.91
CA ALA A 68 7.01 -2.53 -4.85
C ALA A 68 8.06 -3.60 -5.19
N LYS A 69 8.11 -4.08 -6.43
CA LYS A 69 9.08 -5.09 -6.88
C LYS A 69 10.52 -4.61 -6.72
N PHE A 70 10.80 -3.35 -6.95
CA PHE A 70 12.13 -2.78 -6.72
C PHE A 70 12.61 -3.01 -5.27
N LEU A 71 11.73 -2.84 -4.26
CA LEU A 71 12.08 -3.08 -2.87
C LEU A 71 12.15 -4.58 -2.55
N GLN A 72 11.33 -5.40 -3.19
CA GLN A 72 11.34 -6.86 -3.01
C GLN A 72 12.63 -7.48 -3.57
N GLU A 73 13.08 -7.07 -4.74
CA GLU A 73 14.35 -7.48 -5.33
C GLU A 73 15.55 -7.15 -4.44
N ASN A 74 15.45 -6.02 -3.73
CA ASN A 74 16.42 -5.60 -2.73
C ASN A 74 16.16 -6.21 -1.32
N LYS A 75 15.28 -7.21 -1.19
CA LYS A 75 14.98 -7.97 0.04
C LYS A 75 14.47 -7.13 1.22
N LEU A 76 14.00 -5.91 0.97
CA LEU A 76 13.48 -5.00 2.00
C LEU A 76 12.03 -5.32 2.37
N ILE A 77 11.25 -5.86 1.42
CA ILE A 77 9.86 -6.25 1.63
C ILE A 77 9.55 -7.61 1.02
N ASP A 78 8.50 -8.25 1.53
CA ASP A 78 7.72 -9.24 0.80
C ASP A 78 6.42 -8.60 0.29
N ILE A 79 5.91 -9.07 -0.86
CA ILE A 79 4.68 -8.53 -1.45
C ILE A 79 3.56 -9.58 -1.34
N SER A 80 2.40 -9.11 -0.90
CA SER A 80 1.12 -9.82 -1.03
C SER A 80 0.11 -8.92 -1.71
N ILE A 81 -0.69 -9.44 -2.63
CA ILE A 81 -1.79 -8.68 -3.23
C ILE A 81 -3.13 -9.18 -2.67
N ALA A 82 -3.90 -8.26 -2.09
CA ALA A 82 -5.25 -8.51 -1.61
C ALA A 82 -6.25 -8.04 -2.67
N ILE A 83 -6.97 -8.98 -3.29
CA ILE A 83 -7.76 -8.73 -4.49
C ILE A 83 -9.26 -8.69 -4.16
N THR A 84 -9.96 -7.73 -4.76
CA THR A 84 -11.43 -7.69 -4.81
C THR A 84 -11.93 -7.60 -6.26
N GLY A 85 -13.17 -8.05 -6.50
CA GLY A 85 -13.82 -8.01 -7.82
C GLY A 85 -13.62 -9.26 -8.68
N LEU A 86 -12.94 -10.29 -8.17
CA LEU A 86 -12.72 -11.58 -8.83
C LEU A 86 -12.97 -12.75 -7.90
N GLY A 87 -13.34 -13.91 -8.45
CA GLY A 87 -13.32 -15.18 -7.75
C GLY A 87 -11.89 -15.76 -7.63
N THR A 88 -11.70 -16.73 -6.74
CA THR A 88 -10.37 -17.25 -6.35
C THR A 88 -9.52 -17.75 -7.54
N GLY A 89 -10.11 -18.46 -8.50
CA GLY A 89 -9.39 -18.95 -9.68
C GLY A 89 -8.83 -17.81 -10.53
N ASN A 90 -9.64 -16.79 -10.81
CA ASN A 90 -9.25 -15.62 -11.57
C ASN A 90 -8.27 -14.73 -10.79
N CYS A 91 -8.38 -14.65 -9.46
CA CYS A 91 -7.39 -13.98 -8.63
C CYS A 91 -6.01 -14.62 -8.76
N ARG A 92 -5.95 -15.95 -8.78
CA ARG A 92 -4.70 -16.70 -8.98
C ARG A 92 -4.09 -16.42 -10.36
N LYS A 93 -4.90 -16.40 -11.41
CA LYS A 93 -4.47 -16.07 -12.78
C LYS A 93 -3.90 -14.64 -12.82
N TRP A 94 -4.69 -13.67 -12.36
CA TRP A 94 -4.28 -12.26 -12.36
C TRP A 94 -3.03 -12.00 -11.51
N SER A 95 -2.91 -12.61 -10.35
CA SER A 95 -1.71 -12.50 -9.50
C SER A 95 -0.46 -13.00 -10.22
N ARG A 96 -0.55 -14.12 -10.97
CA ARG A 96 0.56 -14.64 -11.80
C ARG A 96 0.92 -13.68 -12.94
N GLU A 97 -0.08 -13.14 -13.65
CA GLU A 97 0.13 -12.14 -14.71
C GLU A 97 0.87 -10.90 -14.19
N LEU A 98 0.58 -10.50 -12.95
CA LEU A 98 1.28 -9.40 -12.27
C LEU A 98 2.65 -9.81 -11.70
N GLY A 99 3.02 -11.09 -11.78
CA GLY A 99 4.26 -11.63 -11.24
C GLY A 99 4.32 -11.63 -9.71
N ILE A 100 3.17 -11.73 -9.03
CA ILE A 100 3.08 -11.79 -7.57
C ILE A 100 2.69 -13.22 -7.15
N LYS A 101 3.55 -13.86 -6.34
CA LYS A 101 3.34 -15.24 -5.88
C LYS A 101 2.27 -15.36 -4.79
N LYS A 102 2.16 -14.35 -3.92
CA LYS A 102 1.28 -14.37 -2.76
C LYS A 102 0.06 -13.48 -3.01
N PHE A 103 -1.13 -14.08 -2.99
CA PHE A 103 -2.39 -13.35 -3.10
C PHE A 103 -3.41 -13.82 -2.08
N ASN A 104 -4.33 -12.95 -1.73
CA ASN A 104 -5.48 -13.23 -0.89
C ASN A 104 -6.72 -12.53 -1.45
N LEU A 105 -7.90 -13.00 -1.08
CA LEU A 105 -9.14 -12.26 -1.30
C LEU A 105 -9.30 -11.20 -0.21
N GLN A 106 -9.76 -10.01 -0.56
CA GLN A 106 -10.11 -8.99 0.45
C GLN A 106 -11.31 -9.44 1.30
N GLY A 107 -12.25 -10.20 0.71
CA GLY A 107 -13.49 -10.60 1.34
C GLY A 107 -14.52 -9.46 1.40
N LYS A 108 -15.64 -9.71 2.10
CA LYS A 108 -16.72 -8.74 2.34
C LYS A 108 -16.37 -7.80 3.49
N GLY A 109 -17.13 -6.70 3.60
CA GLY A 109 -17.02 -5.74 4.70
C GLY A 109 -16.35 -4.42 4.28
N CYS A 110 -16.22 -3.51 5.24
CA CYS A 110 -15.55 -2.21 5.08
C CYS A 110 -14.03 -2.38 4.90
N LEU A 111 -13.33 -1.30 4.56
CA LEU A 111 -11.88 -1.35 4.34
C LEU A 111 -11.12 -1.79 5.59
N GLY A 112 -11.53 -1.34 6.78
CA GLY A 112 -10.92 -1.76 8.06
C GLY A 112 -11.03 -3.26 8.30
N GLU A 113 -12.20 -3.85 8.06
CA GLU A 113 -12.41 -5.31 8.19
C GLU A 113 -11.58 -6.10 7.17
N LYS A 114 -11.43 -5.58 5.95
CA LYS A 114 -10.58 -6.15 4.92
C LYS A 114 -9.11 -6.14 5.35
N MET A 115 -8.60 -5.01 5.86
CA MET A 115 -7.23 -4.91 6.37
C MET A 115 -7.00 -5.83 7.59
N LYS A 116 -7.93 -5.85 8.56
CA LYS A 116 -7.88 -6.79 9.70
C LYS A 116 -7.75 -8.24 9.23
N ARG A 117 -8.57 -8.64 8.26
CA ARG A 117 -8.53 -9.99 7.67
C ARG A 117 -7.16 -10.30 7.07
N GLN A 118 -6.55 -9.34 6.35
CA GLN A 118 -5.22 -9.54 5.78
C GLN A 118 -4.14 -9.72 6.87
N ILE A 119 -4.21 -9.01 7.98
CA ILE A 119 -3.30 -9.24 9.12
C ILE A 119 -3.43 -10.67 9.62
N ILE A 120 -4.65 -11.13 9.87
CA ILE A 120 -4.94 -12.47 10.41
C ILE A 120 -4.42 -13.56 9.44
N ILE A 121 -4.74 -13.46 8.15
CA ILE A 121 -4.33 -14.44 7.13
C ILE A 121 -2.80 -14.52 7.01
N ASN A 122 -2.11 -13.39 7.16
CA ASN A 122 -0.67 -13.31 6.99
C ASN A 122 0.12 -13.56 8.29
N LYS A 123 -0.52 -13.72 9.45
CA LYS A 123 0.14 -13.88 10.75
C LYS A 123 1.20 -14.99 10.75
N LYS A 124 0.84 -16.20 10.30
CA LYS A 124 1.77 -17.34 10.23
C LYS A 124 2.93 -17.11 9.24
N PHE A 125 2.64 -16.42 8.13
CA PHE A 125 3.66 -16.05 7.15
C PHE A 125 4.64 -15.04 7.74
N CYS A 126 4.16 -13.99 8.37
CA CYS A 126 5.01 -12.98 9.02
C CYS A 126 5.92 -13.62 10.09
N ALA A 127 5.38 -14.47 10.96
CA ALA A 127 6.15 -15.17 11.97
C ALA A 127 7.26 -16.05 11.36
N ARG A 128 6.95 -16.85 10.34
CA ARG A 128 7.92 -17.73 9.66
C ARG A 128 9.06 -16.94 8.99
N HIS A 129 8.75 -15.78 8.42
CA HIS A 129 9.71 -14.95 7.67
C HIS A 129 10.32 -13.83 8.52
N LYS A 130 10.08 -13.82 9.85
CA LYS A 130 10.57 -12.79 10.79
C LYS A 130 10.20 -11.36 10.35
N ILE A 131 8.99 -11.20 9.80
CA ILE A 131 8.47 -9.90 9.36
C ILE A 131 7.84 -9.21 10.55
N LYS A 132 8.35 -8.02 10.89
CA LYS A 132 7.89 -7.23 12.03
C LYS A 132 6.88 -6.15 11.67
N ASN A 133 6.80 -5.77 10.39
CA ASN A 133 5.97 -4.66 9.96
C ASN A 133 5.02 -5.09 8.84
N ILE A 134 3.81 -4.53 8.83
CA ILE A 134 2.87 -4.64 7.69
C ILE A 134 2.58 -3.25 7.15
N ILE A 135 2.61 -3.11 5.83
CA ILE A 135 2.26 -1.88 5.13
C ILE A 135 1.10 -2.19 4.20
N PHE A 136 0.01 -1.42 4.30
CA PHE A 136 -1.09 -1.44 3.35
C PHE A 136 -1.00 -0.25 2.41
N ILE A 137 -1.23 -0.48 1.13
CA ILE A 137 -1.25 0.56 0.10
C ILE A 137 -2.36 0.28 -0.91
N GLY A 138 -2.99 1.36 -1.41
CA GLY A 138 -3.91 1.30 -2.56
C GLY A 138 -3.16 1.17 -3.89
N THR A 139 -3.91 1.28 -4.99
CA THR A 139 -3.37 1.23 -6.37
C THR A 139 -3.76 2.46 -7.17
N ASP A 140 -3.99 3.58 -6.51
CA ASP A 140 -4.60 4.77 -7.09
C ASP A 140 -3.66 5.99 -7.16
N LEU A 141 -2.35 5.76 -6.89
CA LEU A 141 -1.32 6.78 -6.79
C LEU A 141 -0.36 6.76 -7.97
N PRO A 142 -0.47 7.67 -8.92
CA PRO A 142 0.47 7.76 -10.05
C PRO A 142 1.87 8.26 -9.62
N ASP A 143 1.96 9.07 -8.54
CA ASP A 143 3.23 9.63 -8.05
C ASP A 143 3.92 8.75 -7.00
N LEU A 144 3.42 7.52 -6.81
CA LEU A 144 4.08 6.60 -5.92
C LEU A 144 5.48 6.29 -6.44
N CYS A 145 6.49 6.44 -5.59
CA CYS A 145 7.86 6.06 -5.92
C CYS A 145 8.48 5.18 -4.82
N HIS A 146 9.60 4.54 -5.12
CA HIS A 146 10.25 3.67 -4.14
C HIS A 146 10.76 4.43 -2.92
N GLN A 147 11.01 5.75 -3.01
CA GLN A 147 11.41 6.55 -1.86
C GLN A 147 10.30 6.64 -0.82
N ASP A 148 9.03 6.67 -1.24
CA ASP A 148 7.88 6.66 -0.33
C ASP A 148 7.88 5.41 0.55
N LEU A 149 8.08 4.24 -0.06
CA LEU A 149 8.14 2.97 0.66
C LEU A 149 9.40 2.83 1.51
N LEU A 150 10.54 3.34 1.04
CA LEU A 150 11.78 3.39 1.83
C LEU A 150 11.62 4.29 3.05
N ASN A 151 11.00 5.45 2.92
CA ASN A 151 10.71 6.34 4.03
C ASN A 151 9.76 5.67 5.03
N THR A 152 8.74 4.96 4.55
CA THR A 152 7.85 4.17 5.41
C THR A 152 8.62 3.16 6.25
N LEU A 153 9.53 2.40 5.63
CA LEU A 153 10.35 1.41 6.33
C LEU A 153 11.28 2.04 7.36
N LYS A 154 11.88 3.20 7.06
CA LYS A 154 12.74 3.94 8.01
C LYS A 154 11.94 4.43 9.20
N GLU A 155 10.79 5.06 8.96
CA GLU A 155 9.95 5.61 10.02
C GLU A 155 9.36 4.50 10.92
N LEU A 156 9.08 3.31 10.37
CA LEU A 156 8.61 2.15 11.16
C LEU A 156 9.66 1.59 12.14
N GLN A 157 10.94 2.00 12.04
CA GLN A 157 11.94 1.63 13.05
C GLN A 157 11.73 2.38 14.38
N HIS A 158 11.09 3.55 14.35
CA HIS A 158 10.96 4.47 15.47
C HIS A 158 9.51 4.75 15.87
N ASN A 159 8.56 4.40 15.02
CA ASN A 159 7.13 4.67 15.19
C ASN A 159 6.31 3.38 15.09
N ASP A 160 5.21 3.34 15.83
CA ASP A 160 4.29 2.22 15.83
C ASP A 160 3.34 2.25 14.61
N LEU A 161 3.03 3.46 14.13
CA LEU A 161 2.06 3.72 13.07
C LEU A 161 2.58 4.77 12.09
N ILE A 162 2.51 4.47 10.80
CA ILE A 162 2.82 5.43 9.72
C ILE A 162 1.57 5.65 8.90
N LEU A 163 1.26 6.89 8.60
CA LEU A 163 0.12 7.29 7.77
C LEU A 163 0.60 8.18 6.63
N GLY A 164 0.23 7.83 5.40
CA GLY A 164 0.39 8.69 4.23
C GLY A 164 -0.94 9.37 3.90
N PRO A 165 -1.16 10.63 4.27
CA PRO A 165 -2.44 11.33 4.06
C PRO A 165 -2.80 11.44 2.58
N SER A 166 -4.09 11.33 2.23
CA SER A 166 -4.63 11.65 0.91
C SER A 166 -5.47 12.93 0.94
N ASN A 167 -5.74 13.49 -0.25
CA ASN A 167 -6.48 14.76 -0.33
C ASN A 167 -7.96 14.64 0.02
N ASP A 168 -8.52 13.44 -0.11
CA ASP A 168 -9.93 13.13 0.19
C ASP A 168 -10.23 12.98 1.68
N GLY A 169 -9.23 13.25 2.57
CA GLY A 169 -9.35 13.09 4.02
C GLY A 169 -9.11 11.66 4.51
N GLY A 170 -8.68 10.77 3.63
CA GLY A 170 -8.20 9.42 3.93
C GLY A 170 -6.70 9.31 4.03
N TYR A 171 -6.19 8.13 3.72
CA TYR A 171 -4.76 7.88 3.59
C TYR A 171 -4.48 6.89 2.47
N TRP A 172 -3.43 7.16 1.71
CA TRP A 172 -2.95 6.32 0.62
C TRP A 172 -2.09 5.15 1.10
N LEU A 173 -1.53 5.25 2.32
CA LEU A 173 -0.71 4.22 2.96
C LEU A 173 -0.97 4.20 4.46
N ILE A 174 -1.00 2.99 5.04
CA ILE A 174 -0.90 2.78 6.48
C ILE A 174 0.14 1.71 6.77
N GLY A 175 1.16 2.05 7.57
CA GLY A 175 2.20 1.16 8.05
C GLY A 175 2.01 0.84 9.53
N LEU A 176 2.11 -0.43 9.89
CA LEU A 176 1.89 -0.95 11.24
C LEU A 176 3.14 -1.69 11.72
N SER A 177 3.62 -1.35 12.91
CA SER A 177 4.67 -2.11 13.60
C SER A 177 4.13 -3.43 14.18
N GLU A 178 5.03 -4.34 14.56
CA GLU A 178 4.70 -5.59 15.24
C GLU A 178 3.87 -5.35 16.50
N LYS A 179 4.14 -4.31 17.25
CA LYS A 179 3.38 -3.94 18.45
C LYS A 179 1.89 -3.76 18.18
N ILE A 180 1.53 -3.09 17.08
CA ILE A 180 0.12 -2.91 16.67
C ILE A 180 -0.46 -4.21 16.11
N MET A 181 0.31 -4.93 15.27
CA MET A 181 -0.15 -6.17 14.65
C MET A 181 -0.45 -7.27 15.66
N LEU A 182 0.31 -7.34 16.75
CA LEU A 182 0.13 -8.34 17.82
C LEU A 182 -0.91 -7.92 18.85
N SER A 183 -1.34 -6.66 18.85
CA SER A 183 -2.42 -6.21 19.72
C SER A 183 -3.73 -6.88 19.31
N HIS A 184 -4.23 -7.79 20.15
CA HIS A 184 -5.51 -8.45 19.93
C HIS A 184 -6.70 -7.49 20.14
N THR A 185 -6.48 -6.40 20.86
CA THR A 185 -7.53 -5.47 21.28
C THR A 185 -7.58 -4.19 20.48
N TYR A 186 -6.56 -3.94 19.63
CA TYR A 186 -6.43 -2.63 19.01
C TYR A 186 -5.87 -2.65 17.59
N LEU A 187 -6.69 -2.19 16.66
CA LEU A 187 -6.29 -1.84 15.31
C LEU A 187 -6.83 -0.43 14.98
N PRO A 188 -5.99 0.52 14.56
CA PRO A 188 -6.34 1.94 14.45
C PRO A 188 -7.48 2.23 13.45
N PHE A 189 -7.71 1.33 12.52
CA PHE A 189 -8.68 1.46 11.44
C PHE A 189 -10.02 0.72 11.69
N ILE A 190 -10.26 0.25 12.92
CA ILE A 190 -11.56 -0.35 13.29
C ILE A 190 -12.52 0.73 13.76
N ASN A 191 -13.81 0.56 13.47
CA ASN A 191 -14.88 1.51 13.76
C ASN A 191 -14.76 2.87 13.07
N ILE A 192 -14.09 2.90 11.92
CA ILE A 192 -13.97 4.08 11.05
C ILE A 192 -15.17 4.15 10.11
N LYS A 193 -15.75 5.33 9.93
CA LYS A 193 -16.72 5.62 8.87
C LYS A 193 -15.97 5.81 7.54
N TRP A 194 -15.76 4.71 6.83
CA TRP A 194 -15.04 4.72 5.56
C TRP A 194 -15.81 5.48 4.47
N GLY A 195 -15.07 6.12 3.55
CA GLY A 195 -15.64 6.88 2.44
C GLY A 195 -16.09 8.29 2.83
N THR A 196 -15.64 8.81 3.95
CA THR A 196 -15.84 10.19 4.39
C THR A 196 -14.50 10.93 4.45
N GLU A 197 -14.53 12.25 4.43
CA GLU A 197 -13.36 13.12 4.59
C GLU A 197 -12.69 13.03 5.99
N ASN A 198 -13.34 12.38 6.94
CA ASN A 198 -12.87 12.28 8.33
C ASN A 198 -12.15 10.98 8.65
N VAL A 199 -11.83 10.14 7.64
CA VAL A 199 -11.17 8.83 7.85
C VAL A 199 -9.84 8.98 8.56
N LEU A 200 -8.98 9.89 8.12
CA LEU A 200 -7.68 10.15 8.75
C LEU A 200 -7.85 10.63 10.18
N GLN A 201 -8.71 11.63 10.42
CA GLN A 201 -8.94 12.17 11.77
C GLN A 201 -9.51 11.10 12.72
N ASN A 202 -10.53 10.36 12.29
CA ASN A 202 -11.09 9.27 13.10
C ASN A 202 -10.04 8.17 13.39
N THR A 203 -9.12 7.92 12.47
CA THR A 203 -8.01 7.00 12.71
C THR A 203 -7.08 7.54 13.79
N ILE A 204 -6.75 8.84 13.76
CA ILE A 204 -5.92 9.52 14.77
C ILE A 204 -6.61 9.47 16.12
N ASP A 205 -7.89 9.80 16.20
CA ASP A 205 -8.66 9.84 17.43
C ASP A 205 -8.71 8.46 18.10
N ASN A 206 -8.79 7.38 17.31
CA ASN A 206 -8.78 6.02 17.82
C ASN A 206 -7.52 5.66 18.62
N PHE A 207 -6.39 6.31 18.38
CA PHE A 207 -5.16 6.01 19.10
C PHE A 207 -4.65 7.16 19.98
N ALA A 208 -5.28 8.33 19.96
CA ALA A 208 -4.88 9.49 20.77
C ALA A 208 -4.81 9.16 22.27
N SER A 209 -5.72 8.32 22.78
CA SER A 209 -5.74 7.85 24.17
C SER A 209 -4.71 6.74 24.48
N LYS A 210 -3.98 6.25 23.47
CA LYS A 210 -3.06 5.12 23.59
C LYS A 210 -1.65 5.61 23.31
N LYS A 211 -0.66 5.21 24.08
CA LYS A 211 0.76 5.58 23.93
C LYS A 211 1.35 4.99 22.64
N ILE A 212 0.78 5.35 21.47
CA ILE A 212 1.21 4.94 20.15
C ILE A 212 1.98 6.08 19.52
N LYS A 213 3.23 5.80 19.13
CA LYS A 213 4.04 6.74 18.34
C LYS A 213 3.63 6.64 16.88
N TYR A 214 3.34 7.77 16.27
CA TYR A 214 2.98 7.82 14.85
C TYR A 214 3.71 8.92 14.10
N LYS A 215 3.79 8.75 12.77
CA LYS A 215 4.39 9.71 11.85
C LYS A 215 3.56 9.82 10.59
N PHE A 216 3.46 11.03 10.05
CA PHE A 216 2.91 11.27 8.72
C PHE A 216 4.01 11.27 7.67
N LEU A 217 3.70 10.67 6.52
CA LEU A 217 4.41 10.85 5.26
C LEU A 217 3.86 12.06 4.51
N ASP A 218 4.50 12.39 3.40
CA ASP A 218 4.01 13.44 2.51
C ASP A 218 2.60 13.12 2.00
N LYS A 219 1.77 14.15 1.94
CA LYS A 219 0.42 14.06 1.40
C LYS A 219 0.47 13.80 -0.09
N LYS A 220 -0.40 12.90 -0.60
CA LYS A 220 -0.50 12.58 -2.02
C LYS A 220 -1.93 12.70 -2.52
N ILE A 221 -2.07 12.78 -3.84
CA ILE A 221 -3.36 12.84 -4.52
C ILE A 221 -3.57 11.52 -5.26
N ASP A 222 -4.63 10.81 -4.93
CA ASP A 222 -5.11 9.66 -5.68
C ASP A 222 -5.93 10.12 -6.88
N ILE A 223 -5.97 9.32 -7.93
CA ILE A 223 -6.80 9.61 -9.12
C ILE A 223 -8.15 8.94 -8.95
N ASP A 224 -9.20 9.71 -8.70
CA ASP A 224 -10.58 9.23 -8.59
C ASP A 224 -11.54 9.90 -9.58
N THR A 225 -11.21 11.11 -10.01
CA THR A 225 -11.98 11.96 -10.91
C THR A 225 -11.12 12.49 -12.06
N ILE A 226 -11.75 13.13 -13.06
CA ILE A 226 -11.02 13.81 -14.14
C ILE A 226 -10.20 14.99 -13.61
N ILE A 227 -10.71 15.70 -12.62
CA ILE A 227 -10.04 16.86 -12.00
C ILE A 227 -8.68 16.44 -11.40
N ASP A 228 -8.59 15.24 -10.82
CA ASP A 228 -7.34 14.72 -10.25
C ASP A 228 -6.27 14.49 -11.33
N ILE A 229 -6.67 14.28 -12.58
CA ILE A 229 -5.77 14.17 -13.73
C ILE A 229 -5.38 15.53 -14.25
N GLU A 230 -6.32 16.45 -14.36
CA GLU A 230 -6.12 17.81 -14.91
C GLU A 230 -5.20 18.65 -14.03
N ASN A 231 -5.34 18.55 -12.70
CA ASN A 231 -4.50 19.27 -11.72
C ASN A 231 -3.03 18.80 -11.69
N ARG A 232 -2.65 17.83 -12.54
CA ARG A 232 -1.28 17.28 -12.65
C ARG A 232 -0.53 17.76 -13.90
N LYS A 233 -1.17 18.58 -14.72
CA LYS A 233 -0.53 19.26 -15.85
C LYS A 233 0.16 20.52 -15.39
#